data_bba497d889fd6ab04aef3fd0d637e470
#
_entry.id   bba497d889fd6ab04aef3fd0d637e470
#
_cell.length_a   1.000
_cell.length_b   1.000
_cell.length_c   1.000
_cell.angle_alpha   90.00
_cell.angle_beta   90.00
_cell.angle_gamma   90.00
#
_symmetry.space_group_name_H-M   'P 1'
#
loop_
_entity.id
_entity.type
_entity.pdbx_description
1 polymer ?
#
loop_
_entity_poly.entity_id
_entity_poly.type
_entity_poly.pdbx_seq_one_letter_code
_entity_poly.pdbx_strand_id
1 'polypeptide(L)'
;MENKNIIQALCEAKKEFKPIHKNQTNPGFKFDYADLSQYLDATQDALCKHGLFVSQTINLNTLVTTIHYAHSDKTIDSIATLKDAATPQAFGSQLTYLRRYSYAAILGLASEDDDAQESSKKFEPKKEAPKEIRKLEDLKKAIIG
;
A
#
# COMPACT_ATOMS: atom_id res chain seq x y z
N MET A 1 -30.85 4.76 19.39
CA MET A 1 -29.51 4.28 18.98
C MET A 1 -29.34 4.53 17.50
N GLU A 2 -28.46 5.41 17.16
CA GLU A 2 -28.10 5.60 15.76
C GLU A 2 -27.33 4.38 15.25
N ASN A 3 -27.85 3.74 14.20
CA ASN A 3 -27.13 2.69 13.53
C ASN A 3 -25.97 3.31 12.76
N LYS A 4 -24.75 3.17 13.29
CA LYS A 4 -23.55 3.61 12.57
C LYS A 4 -23.40 2.82 11.29
N ASN A 5 -23.02 3.49 10.24
CA ASN A 5 -22.63 2.84 8.99
C ASN A 5 -21.12 2.51 9.00
N ILE A 6 -20.67 1.79 8.00
CA ILE A 6 -19.26 1.37 7.88
C ILE A 6 -18.29 2.57 7.87
N ILE A 7 -18.67 3.67 7.26
CA ILE A 7 -17.82 4.88 7.19
C ILE A 7 -17.68 5.51 8.57
N GLN A 8 -18.78 5.63 9.32
CA GLN A 8 -18.76 6.17 10.68
C GLN A 8 -17.91 5.29 11.60
N ALA A 9 -18.08 3.98 11.52
CA ALA A 9 -17.29 3.03 12.31
C ALA A 9 -15.80 3.13 11.97
N LEU A 10 -15.47 3.25 10.70
CA LEU A 10 -14.07 3.39 10.26
C LEU A 10 -13.47 4.73 10.72
N CYS A 11 -14.20 5.82 10.64
CA CYS A 11 -13.75 7.11 11.14
C CYS A 11 -13.42 7.06 12.64
N GLU A 12 -14.25 6.40 13.42
CA GLU A 12 -14.01 6.25 14.86
C GLU A 12 -12.82 5.33 15.15
N ALA A 13 -12.70 4.23 14.43
CA ALA A 13 -11.56 3.32 14.59
C ALA A 13 -10.24 4.03 14.28
N LYS A 14 -10.21 4.85 13.24
CA LYS A 14 -9.00 5.58 12.83
C LYS A 14 -8.48 6.53 13.91
N LYS A 15 -9.35 7.08 14.75
CA LYS A 15 -8.93 7.94 15.87
C LYS A 15 -8.14 7.17 16.93
N GLU A 16 -8.31 5.86 16.98
CA GLU A 16 -7.68 4.99 17.97
C GLU A 16 -6.48 4.20 17.40
N PHE A 17 -6.13 4.42 16.14
CA PHE A 17 -4.95 3.78 15.55
C PHE A 17 -3.70 4.25 16.28
N LYS A 18 -2.80 3.31 16.51
CA LYS A 18 -1.50 3.58 17.14
C LYS A 18 -0.52 4.11 16.10
N PRO A 19 0.54 4.80 16.56
CA PRO A 19 1.62 5.22 15.67
C PRO A 19 2.25 4.03 14.93
N ILE A 20 2.64 4.27 13.69
CA ILE A 20 3.28 3.28 12.82
C ILE A 20 4.73 3.70 12.63
N HIS A 21 5.64 2.83 13.02
CA HIS A 21 7.07 3.09 12.94
C HIS A 21 7.69 2.30 11.79
N LYS A 22 8.68 2.89 11.13
CA LYS A 22 9.52 2.17 10.17
C LYS A 22 10.42 1.21 10.94
N ASN A 23 10.28 -0.08 10.66
CA ASN A 23 10.98 -1.15 11.39
C ASN A 23 11.90 -2.00 10.50
N GLN A 24 11.91 -1.74 9.20
CA GLN A 24 12.71 -2.47 8.24
C GLN A 24 13.56 -1.51 7.41
N THR A 25 14.72 -1.98 7.01
CA THR A 25 15.61 -1.26 6.10
C THR A 25 15.72 -2.01 4.78
N ASN A 26 15.51 -1.31 3.68
CA ASN A 26 15.73 -1.88 2.36
C ASN A 26 17.21 -1.76 2.00
N PRO A 27 17.97 -2.86 1.93
CA PRO A 27 19.40 -2.81 1.70
C PRO A 27 19.78 -2.28 0.31
N GLY A 28 18.88 -2.40 -0.68
CA GLY A 28 19.15 -1.96 -2.04
C GLY A 28 18.97 -0.45 -2.23
N PHE A 29 18.10 0.18 -1.47
CA PHE A 29 17.74 1.59 -1.64
C PHE A 29 18.06 2.48 -0.44
N LYS A 30 18.59 1.91 0.63
CA LYS A 30 18.97 2.62 1.87
C LYS A 30 17.87 3.50 2.46
N PHE A 31 16.62 3.05 2.41
CA PHE A 31 15.52 3.70 3.11
C PHE A 31 14.82 2.73 4.06
N ASP A 32 14.23 3.27 5.10
CA ASP A 32 13.47 2.52 6.07
C ASP A 32 11.99 2.49 5.69
N TYR A 33 11.32 1.41 6.08
CA TYR A 33 9.88 1.26 5.85
C TYR A 33 9.22 0.49 6.98
N ALA A 34 7.91 0.66 7.12
CA ALA A 34 7.09 -0.16 7.99
C ALA A 34 6.60 -1.39 7.22
N ASP A 35 6.79 -2.59 7.78
CA ASP A 35 6.25 -3.80 7.18
C ASP A 35 4.76 -3.99 7.52
N LEU A 36 4.13 -5.00 6.92
CA LEU A 36 2.71 -5.27 7.13
C LEU A 36 2.38 -5.51 8.61
N SER A 37 3.27 -6.15 9.36
CA SER A 37 3.04 -6.43 10.78
C SER A 37 2.90 -5.15 11.60
N GLN A 38 3.64 -4.10 11.27
CA GLN A 38 3.50 -2.79 11.93
C GLN A 38 2.14 -2.15 11.67
N TYR A 39 1.66 -2.23 10.44
CA TYR A 39 0.32 -1.72 10.09
C TYR A 39 -0.78 -2.52 10.79
N LEU A 40 -0.66 -3.84 10.83
CA LEU A 40 -1.61 -4.70 11.52
C LEU A 40 -1.64 -4.41 13.03
N ASP A 41 -0.48 -4.37 13.67
CA ASP A 41 -0.36 -4.11 15.11
C ASP A 41 -0.93 -2.75 15.51
N ALA A 42 -0.77 -1.74 14.65
CA ALA A 42 -1.26 -0.40 14.92
C ALA A 42 -2.78 -0.26 14.78
N THR A 43 -3.44 -1.15 14.05
CA THR A 43 -4.82 -0.94 13.60
C THR A 43 -5.81 -2.02 14.06
N GLN A 44 -5.38 -3.26 14.26
CA GLN A 44 -6.28 -4.40 14.47
C GLN A 44 -7.20 -4.23 15.67
N ASP A 45 -6.67 -3.81 16.81
CA ASP A 45 -7.46 -3.67 18.03
C ASP A 45 -8.57 -2.63 17.87
N ALA A 46 -8.25 -1.49 17.28
CA ALA A 46 -9.21 -0.43 17.02
C ALA A 46 -10.27 -0.86 16.01
N LEU A 47 -9.86 -1.52 14.93
CA LEU A 47 -10.80 -2.04 13.94
C LEU A 47 -11.77 -3.03 14.58
N CYS A 48 -11.27 -4.03 15.29
CA CYS A 48 -12.09 -5.04 15.96
C CYS A 48 -13.04 -4.42 16.99
N LYS A 49 -12.56 -3.47 17.76
CA LYS A 49 -13.40 -2.75 18.75
C LYS A 49 -14.62 -2.10 18.12
N HIS A 50 -14.47 -1.58 16.91
CA HIS A 50 -15.54 -0.92 16.16
C HIS A 50 -16.27 -1.83 15.18
N GLY A 51 -16.10 -3.14 15.30
CA GLY A 51 -16.78 -4.12 14.48
C GLY A 51 -16.27 -4.23 13.04
N LEU A 52 -15.04 -3.82 12.80
CA LEU A 52 -14.43 -3.79 11.47
C LEU A 52 -13.37 -4.87 11.32
N PHE A 53 -13.29 -5.42 10.14
CA PHE A 53 -12.33 -6.45 9.79
C PHE A 53 -11.83 -6.24 8.36
N VAL A 54 -10.53 -6.37 8.15
CA VAL A 54 -9.93 -6.28 6.82
C VAL A 54 -9.50 -7.66 6.36
N SER A 55 -10.02 -8.09 5.22
CA SER A 55 -9.55 -9.30 4.54
C SER A 55 -8.73 -8.95 3.31
N GLN A 56 -7.74 -9.79 3.04
CA GLN A 56 -6.96 -9.74 1.80
C GLN A 56 -6.98 -11.13 1.18
N THR A 57 -7.62 -11.24 0.05
CA THR A 57 -7.83 -12.50 -0.66
C THR A 57 -7.32 -12.43 -2.09
N ILE A 58 -6.96 -13.57 -2.63
CA ILE A 58 -6.53 -13.69 -4.03
C ILE A 58 -7.70 -14.28 -4.81
N ASN A 59 -8.11 -13.55 -5.84
CA ASN A 59 -9.10 -14.01 -6.80
C ASN A 59 -8.48 -13.94 -8.20
N LEU A 60 -8.21 -15.09 -8.78
CA LEU A 60 -7.47 -15.20 -10.05
C LEU A 60 -6.12 -14.48 -9.96
N ASN A 61 -5.92 -13.44 -10.74
CA ASN A 61 -4.70 -12.63 -10.74
C ASN A 61 -4.86 -11.28 -10.02
N THR A 62 -5.78 -11.21 -9.07
CA THR A 62 -6.01 -9.99 -8.28
C THR A 62 -5.89 -10.24 -6.80
N LEU A 63 -5.30 -9.28 -6.10
CA LEU A 63 -5.38 -9.16 -4.65
C LEU A 63 -6.56 -8.25 -4.31
N VAL A 64 -7.54 -8.79 -3.60
CA VAL A 64 -8.71 -8.04 -3.17
C VAL A 64 -8.58 -7.73 -1.69
N THR A 65 -8.56 -6.44 -1.36
CA THR A 65 -8.54 -5.97 0.02
C THR A 65 -9.92 -5.40 0.35
N THR A 66 -10.56 -5.95 1.36
CA THR A 66 -11.95 -5.62 1.70
C THR A 66 -12.06 -5.25 3.16
N ILE A 67 -12.71 -4.12 3.44
CA ILE A 67 -13.15 -3.77 4.79
C ILE A 67 -14.57 -4.27 4.99
N HIS A 68 -14.75 -5.12 5.98
CA HIS A 68 -16.04 -5.67 6.40
C HIS A 68 -16.54 -4.98 7.65
N TYR A 69 -17.85 -4.88 7.77
CA TYR A 69 -18.49 -4.35 8.96
C TYR A 69 -19.47 -5.38 9.56
N ALA A 70 -19.36 -5.63 10.87
CA ALA A 70 -20.15 -6.66 11.54
C ALA A 70 -21.67 -6.38 11.52
N HIS A 71 -22.07 -5.13 11.35
CA HIS A 71 -23.47 -4.71 11.43
C HIS A 71 -24.09 -4.37 10.09
N SER A 72 -23.41 -4.66 8.98
CA SER A 72 -23.88 -4.36 7.64
C SER A 72 -23.23 -5.28 6.61
N ASP A 73 -23.93 -5.58 5.53
CA ASP A 73 -23.37 -6.30 4.38
C ASP A 73 -22.55 -5.40 3.45
N LYS A 74 -22.53 -4.11 3.70
CA LYS A 74 -21.72 -3.17 2.90
C LYS A 74 -20.25 -3.33 3.19
N THR A 75 -19.45 -3.29 2.13
CA THR A 75 -18.00 -3.40 2.18
C THR A 75 -17.34 -2.24 1.46
N ILE A 76 -16.07 -2.05 1.76
CA ILE A 76 -15.19 -1.15 0.99
C ILE A 76 -14.11 -2.02 0.40
N ASP A 77 -13.97 -2.02 -0.92
CA ASP A 77 -13.06 -2.90 -1.64
C ASP A 77 -11.99 -2.13 -2.39
N SER A 78 -10.83 -2.74 -2.50
CA SER A 78 -9.80 -2.31 -3.43
C SER A 78 -9.16 -3.52 -4.12
N ILE A 79 -8.69 -3.32 -5.33
CA ILE A 79 -8.13 -4.39 -6.17
C ILE A 79 -6.74 -3.98 -6.63
N ALA A 80 -5.79 -4.91 -6.47
CA ALA A 80 -4.46 -4.78 -7.03
C ALA A 80 -4.20 -5.96 -7.98
N THR A 81 -3.69 -5.68 -9.17
CA THR A 81 -3.38 -6.72 -10.14
C THR A 81 -2.06 -7.40 -9.82
N LEU A 82 -2.08 -8.73 -9.78
CA LEU A 82 -0.91 -9.56 -9.66
C LEU A 82 -0.37 -9.85 -11.05
N LYS A 83 0.92 -9.61 -11.24
CA LYS A 83 1.61 -9.94 -12.50
C LYS A 83 2.11 -11.36 -12.46
N ASP A 84 2.23 -11.98 -13.64
CA ASP A 84 2.86 -13.28 -13.76
C ASP A 84 4.29 -13.24 -13.21
N ALA A 85 4.64 -14.24 -12.43
CA ALA A 85 5.95 -14.36 -11.82
C ALA A 85 6.59 -15.68 -12.26
N ALA A 86 7.89 -15.64 -12.53
CA ALA A 86 8.64 -16.79 -13.04
C ALA A 86 8.76 -17.92 -12.02
N THR A 87 8.69 -17.62 -10.74
CA THR A 87 8.83 -18.58 -9.64
C THR A 87 7.81 -18.34 -8.55
N PRO A 88 7.47 -19.37 -7.74
CA PRO A 88 6.64 -19.18 -6.55
C PRO A 88 7.21 -18.16 -5.56
N GLN A 89 8.53 -18.08 -5.45
CA GLN A 89 9.22 -17.11 -4.59
C GLN A 89 9.01 -15.67 -5.08
N ALA A 90 9.13 -15.43 -6.37
CA ALA A 90 8.86 -14.11 -6.97
C ALA A 90 7.40 -13.71 -6.81
N PHE A 91 6.48 -14.66 -6.94
CA PHE A 91 5.05 -14.43 -6.67
C PHE A 91 4.82 -14.05 -5.21
N GLY A 92 5.41 -14.78 -4.26
CA GLY A 92 5.30 -14.49 -2.83
C GLY A 92 5.84 -13.11 -2.47
N SER A 93 6.96 -12.71 -3.05
CA SER A 93 7.54 -11.38 -2.84
C SER A 93 6.62 -10.28 -3.35
N GLN A 94 6.06 -10.45 -4.54
CA GLN A 94 5.09 -9.53 -5.11
C GLN A 94 3.84 -9.41 -4.23
N LEU A 95 3.32 -10.54 -3.77
CA LEU A 95 2.14 -10.59 -2.92
C LEU A 95 2.38 -9.87 -1.59
N THR A 96 3.51 -10.10 -0.95
CA THR A 96 3.88 -9.42 0.31
C THR A 96 3.93 -7.91 0.12
N TYR A 97 4.55 -7.45 -0.95
CA TYR A 97 4.63 -6.05 -1.32
C TYR A 97 3.25 -5.42 -1.53
N LEU A 98 2.40 -6.07 -2.33
CA LEU A 98 1.07 -5.56 -2.63
C LEU A 98 0.12 -5.61 -1.42
N ARG A 99 0.24 -6.62 -0.58
CA ARG A 99 -0.55 -6.70 0.66
C ARG A 99 -0.26 -5.50 1.56
N ARG A 100 1.00 -5.15 1.73
CA ARG A 100 1.41 -4.00 2.54
C ARG A 100 0.85 -2.70 1.98
N TYR A 101 1.03 -2.46 0.71
CA TYR A 101 0.56 -1.23 0.06
C TYR A 101 -0.96 -1.15 0.01
N SER A 102 -1.64 -2.23 -0.31
CA SER A 102 -3.10 -2.26 -0.38
C SER A 102 -3.75 -2.07 0.99
N TYR A 103 -3.17 -2.67 2.03
CA TYR A 103 -3.63 -2.49 3.40
C TYR A 103 -3.47 -1.04 3.87
N ALA A 104 -2.30 -0.47 3.69
CA ALA A 104 -2.04 0.92 4.05
C ALA A 104 -2.92 1.89 3.25
N ALA A 105 -3.09 1.65 1.96
CA ALA A 105 -3.87 2.52 1.08
C ALA A 105 -5.36 2.54 1.45
N ILE A 106 -5.98 1.38 1.69
CA ILE A 106 -7.41 1.31 1.98
C ILE A 106 -7.77 1.95 3.32
N LEU A 107 -6.86 1.91 4.28
CA LEU A 107 -7.04 2.52 5.59
C LEU A 107 -6.46 3.94 5.68
N GLY A 108 -5.81 4.42 4.63
CA GLY A 108 -5.20 5.75 4.63
C GLY A 108 -4.06 5.89 5.63
N LEU A 109 -3.21 4.86 5.74
CA LEU A 109 -2.13 4.83 6.71
C LEU A 109 -0.84 5.39 6.15
N ALA A 110 -0.07 6.05 7.03
CA ALA A 110 1.31 6.46 6.77
C ALA A 110 2.13 6.18 8.02
N SER A 111 3.41 5.88 7.87
CA SER A 111 4.30 5.81 9.03
C SER A 111 4.62 7.21 9.54
N GLU A 112 4.90 7.33 10.85
CA GLU A 112 5.20 8.63 11.49
C GLU A 112 6.34 9.40 10.80
N ASP A 113 7.27 8.67 10.22
CA ASP A 113 8.47 9.25 9.62
C ASP A 113 8.24 9.77 8.19
N ASP A 114 7.05 9.59 7.62
CA ASP A 114 6.76 10.02 6.24
C ASP A 114 6.46 11.53 6.14
N ASP A 115 6.17 12.20 7.26
CA ASP A 115 5.60 13.54 7.24
C ASP A 115 6.60 14.68 7.00
N ALA A 116 7.87 14.53 7.36
CA ALA A 116 8.79 15.66 7.36
C ALA A 116 10.02 15.49 6.49
N GLN A 117 10.54 14.30 6.31
CA GLN A 117 11.81 14.09 5.61
C GLN A 117 11.65 13.68 4.14
N GLU A 118 10.58 12.97 3.80
CA GLU A 118 10.31 12.61 2.41
C GLU A 118 9.69 13.77 1.63
N SER A 119 8.88 14.59 2.28
CA SER A 119 8.38 15.83 1.68
C SER A 119 9.46 16.92 1.53
N SER A 120 10.52 16.84 2.32
CA SER A 120 11.67 17.75 2.20
C SER A 120 12.78 17.22 1.28
N LYS A 121 12.82 15.93 1.03
CA LYS A 121 13.52 15.39 -0.13
C LYS A 121 12.71 15.78 -1.36
N LYS A 122 12.87 17.03 -1.74
CA LYS A 122 12.35 17.52 -3.01
C LYS A 122 12.54 16.42 -4.05
N PHE A 123 11.50 16.16 -4.80
CA PHE A 123 11.59 15.50 -6.07
C PHE A 123 12.60 16.31 -6.88
N GLU A 124 13.87 16.08 -6.68
CA GLU A 124 14.86 16.53 -7.65
C GLU A 124 14.62 15.63 -8.85
N PRO A 125 14.08 16.20 -9.93
CA PRO A 125 14.04 15.45 -11.16
C PRO A 125 15.48 15.03 -11.40
N LYS A 126 15.74 13.73 -11.36
CA LYS A 126 17.04 13.23 -11.79
C LYS A 126 17.34 13.87 -13.12
N LYS A 127 18.39 14.68 -13.16
CA LYS A 127 18.83 15.37 -14.38
C LYS A 127 19.23 14.43 -15.51
N GLU A 128 19.11 13.14 -15.27
CA GLU A 128 19.26 12.14 -16.31
C GLU A 128 17.89 11.94 -16.95
N ALA A 129 17.75 12.47 -18.16
CA ALA A 129 16.72 12.01 -19.07
C ALA A 129 16.73 10.46 -19.02
N PRO A 130 15.58 9.80 -18.82
CA PRO A 130 15.56 8.36 -18.77
C PRO A 130 16.32 7.81 -19.98
N LYS A 131 17.18 6.84 -19.75
CA LYS A 131 17.93 6.17 -20.84
C LYS A 131 17.03 5.73 -21.98
N GLU A 132 15.75 5.55 -21.72
CA GLU A 132 14.72 5.22 -22.70
C GLU A 132 14.41 6.38 -23.68
N ILE A 133 14.44 7.62 -23.24
CA ILE A 133 14.20 8.77 -24.15
C ILE A 133 15.40 8.97 -25.08
N ARG A 134 16.62 8.78 -24.60
CA ARG A 134 17.81 8.77 -25.44
C ARG A 134 17.76 7.63 -26.47
N LYS A 135 17.32 6.45 -26.05
CA LYS A 135 17.19 5.29 -26.92
C LYS A 135 16.14 5.49 -28.01
N LEU A 136 15.07 6.21 -27.70
CA LEU A 136 14.02 6.56 -28.65
C LEU A 136 14.50 7.62 -29.66
N GLU A 137 15.26 8.62 -29.23
CA GLU A 137 15.86 9.62 -30.11
C GLU A 137 16.93 9.02 -31.02
N ASP A 138 17.75 8.12 -30.48
CA ASP A 138 18.75 7.36 -31.25
C ASP A 138 18.08 6.44 -32.28
N LEU A 139 16.97 5.79 -31.91
CA LEU A 139 16.16 4.99 -32.82
C LEU A 139 15.52 5.83 -33.93
N LYS A 140 15.00 7.03 -33.59
CA LYS A 140 14.48 7.97 -34.59
C LYS A 140 15.54 8.46 -35.54
N LYS A 141 16.73 8.74 -35.06
CA LYS A 141 17.86 9.12 -35.91
C LYS A 141 18.32 7.98 -36.83
N ALA A 142 18.28 6.75 -36.33
CA ALA A 142 18.62 5.56 -37.14
C ALA A 142 17.59 5.27 -38.22
N ILE A 143 16.33 5.64 -38.02
CA ILE A 143 15.23 5.41 -38.98
C ILE A 143 15.18 6.53 -40.04
N ILE A 144 15.54 7.76 -39.68
CA ILE A 144 15.49 8.94 -40.54
C ILE A 144 16.81 9.17 -41.31
N GLY A 145 17.88 8.60 -40.78
CA GLY A 145 19.18 8.62 -41.44
C GLY A 145 19.32 7.49 -42.43
#